data_aa37a882f3b5915b0d0515051ffd3d0a
#
_entry.id   aa37a882f3b5915b0d0515051ffd3d0a
#
_cell.length_a   1.000
_cell.length_b   1.000
_cell.length_c   1.000
_cell.angle_alpha   90.00
_cell.angle_beta   90.00
_cell.angle_gamma   90.00
#
_symmetry.space_group_name_H-M   'P 1'
#
loop_
_entity.id
_entity.type
_entity.pdbx_description
1 polymer ?
#
loop_
_entity_poly.entity_id
_entity_poly.type
_entity_poly.pdbx_seq_one_letter_code
_entity_poly.pdbx_strand_id
1 'polypeptide(L)'
;PERVLRELVVNSIIHRDYTRKGQNEIRIFSDRIEIESQGRLPNTLTVDKIKAGQKYPRNPILVQFAQYLGIMEHKGLGIRKIVIEELQNQGFPEPDLIEEDETFKVILKYK
;
A
#
# COMPACT_ATOMS: atom_id res chain seq x y z
N PRO A 1 -13.26 0.21 4.91
CA PRO A 1 -13.63 1.31 4.02
C PRO A 1 -13.15 1.07 2.60
N GLU A 2 -14.03 1.28 1.66
CA GLU A 2 -13.76 0.99 0.25
C GLU A 2 -12.57 1.78 -0.28
N ARG A 3 -12.48 3.06 0.07
CA ARG A 3 -11.40 3.92 -0.39
C ARG A 3 -10.03 3.41 0.08
N VAL A 4 -9.95 2.94 1.30
CA VAL A 4 -8.72 2.39 1.87
C VAL A 4 -8.32 1.12 1.16
N LEU A 5 -9.25 0.19 0.97
CA LEU A 5 -8.97 -1.05 0.26
C LEU A 5 -8.53 -0.79 -1.16
N ARG A 6 -9.21 0.12 -1.86
CA ARG A 6 -8.86 0.48 -3.22
C ARG A 6 -7.43 1.02 -3.30
N GLU A 7 -7.07 1.92 -2.40
CA GLU A 7 -5.74 2.51 -2.36
C GLU A 7 -4.67 1.44 -2.13
N LEU A 8 -4.90 0.52 -1.20
CA LEU A 8 -3.94 -0.54 -0.90
C LEU A 8 -3.77 -1.53 -2.04
N VAL A 9 -4.87 -1.92 -2.69
CA VAL A 9 -4.80 -2.83 -3.83
C VAL A 9 -4.07 -2.16 -4.99
N VAL A 10 -4.40 -0.92 -5.31
CA VAL A 10 -3.72 -0.17 -6.37
C VAL A 10 -2.25 -0.02 -6.06
N ASN A 11 -1.89 0.32 -4.83
CA ASN A 11 -0.49 0.43 -4.43
C ASN A 11 0.26 -0.89 -4.59
N SER A 12 -0.37 -2.02 -4.27
CA SER A 12 0.28 -3.31 -4.40
C SER A 12 0.61 -3.66 -5.84
N ILE A 13 -0.21 -3.20 -6.78
CA ILE A 13 -0.01 -3.42 -8.22
C ILE A 13 1.03 -2.45 -8.77
N ILE A 14 0.90 -1.17 -8.42
CA ILE A 14 1.73 -0.11 -8.99
C ILE A 14 3.18 -0.20 -8.51
N HIS A 15 3.37 -0.55 -7.25
CA HIS A 15 4.70 -0.56 -6.63
C HIS A 15 5.33 -1.94 -6.56
N ARG A 16 4.70 -2.94 -7.14
CA ARG A 16 5.26 -4.29 -7.21
C ARG A 16 6.59 -4.29 -7.95
N ASP A 17 7.51 -5.13 -7.49
CA ASP A 17 8.76 -5.40 -8.21
C ASP A 17 8.49 -6.43 -9.31
N TYR A 18 8.33 -5.97 -10.53
CA TYR A 18 7.99 -6.83 -11.66
C TYR A 18 9.15 -7.68 -12.15
N THR A 19 10.34 -7.50 -11.61
CA THR A 19 11.47 -8.39 -11.91
C THR A 19 11.41 -9.68 -11.10
N ARG A 20 10.51 -9.76 -10.11
CA ARG A 20 10.37 -10.93 -9.26
C ARG A 20 9.25 -11.84 -9.70
N LYS A 21 9.48 -13.13 -9.55
CA LYS A 21 8.45 -14.13 -9.72
C LYS A 21 7.60 -14.20 -8.46
N GLY A 22 6.46 -14.83 -8.57
CA GLY A 22 5.52 -14.92 -7.47
C GLY A 22 4.33 -14.03 -7.71
N GLN A 23 3.39 -14.07 -6.78
CA GLN A 23 2.12 -13.37 -6.93
C GLN A 23 1.89 -12.43 -5.77
N ASN A 24 1.24 -11.30 -6.05
CA ASN A 24 0.63 -10.52 -4.99
C ASN A 24 -0.55 -11.33 -4.44
N GLU A 25 -0.78 -11.25 -3.15
CA GLU A 25 -1.87 -12.00 -2.52
C GLU A 25 -2.72 -11.10 -1.66
N ILE A 26 -4.02 -11.38 -1.65
CA ILE A 26 -4.96 -10.77 -0.72
C ILE A 26 -5.58 -11.91 0.06
N ARG A 27 -5.42 -11.89 1.39
CA ARG A 27 -5.96 -12.92 2.27
C ARG A 27 -7.00 -12.28 3.18
N ILE A 28 -8.19 -12.85 3.20
CA ILE A 28 -9.29 -12.35 4.02
C ILE A 28 -9.53 -13.31 5.16
N PHE A 29 -9.35 -12.82 6.39
CA PHE A 29 -9.60 -13.57 7.61
C PHE A 29 -10.81 -12.98 8.34
N SER A 30 -11.25 -13.66 9.38
CA SER A 30 -12.39 -13.18 10.16
C SER A 30 -12.12 -11.88 10.92
N ASP A 31 -10.84 -11.62 11.23
CA ASP A 31 -10.45 -10.47 12.03
C ASP A 31 -9.60 -9.43 11.28
N ARG A 32 -9.16 -9.74 10.05
CA ARG A 32 -8.27 -8.85 9.33
C ARG A 32 -8.24 -9.17 7.84
N ILE A 33 -7.67 -8.25 7.07
CA ILE A 33 -7.32 -8.45 5.66
C ILE A 33 -5.82 -8.21 5.52
N GLU A 34 -5.13 -9.14 4.86
CA GLU A 34 -3.70 -9.00 4.57
C GLU A 34 -3.50 -8.81 3.08
N ILE A 35 -2.73 -7.79 2.71
CA ILE A 35 -2.38 -7.51 1.32
C ILE A 35 -0.87 -7.57 1.20
N GLU A 36 -0.39 -8.55 0.44
CA GLU A 36 1.05 -8.78 0.27
C GLU A 36 1.47 -8.56 -1.17
N SER A 37 2.51 -7.78 -1.37
CA SER A 37 3.06 -7.51 -2.70
C SER A 37 4.51 -7.95 -2.77
N GLN A 38 4.94 -8.34 -3.98
CA GLN A 38 6.31 -8.77 -4.23
C GLN A 38 7.24 -7.57 -4.26
N GLY A 39 8.39 -7.72 -3.62
CA GLY A 39 9.43 -6.70 -3.59
C GLY A 39 9.53 -5.99 -2.26
N ARG A 40 10.77 -5.74 -1.84
CA ARG A 40 11.04 -4.94 -0.65
C ARG A 40 10.78 -3.47 -0.96
N LEU A 41 10.68 -2.66 0.08
CA LEU A 41 10.56 -1.22 -0.10
C LEU A 41 11.78 -0.71 -0.88
N PRO A 42 11.56 0.15 -1.88
CA PRO A 42 12.66 0.57 -2.74
C PRO A 42 13.62 1.52 -2.04
N ASN A 43 14.90 1.34 -2.35
CA ASN A 43 15.95 2.26 -1.98
C ASN A 43 16.02 2.52 -0.46
N THR A 44 15.98 3.80 -0.07
CA THR A 44 16.07 4.20 1.33
C THR A 44 14.72 4.32 2.02
N LEU A 45 13.63 3.95 1.34
CA LEU A 45 12.30 4.03 1.91
C LEU A 45 12.13 3.00 3.03
N THR A 46 11.56 3.43 4.13
CA THR A 46 11.27 2.56 5.29
C THR A 46 9.80 2.67 5.64
N VAL A 47 9.33 1.73 6.49
CA VAL A 47 7.95 1.79 6.99
C VAL A 47 7.67 3.14 7.66
N ASP A 48 8.60 3.62 8.49
CA ASP A 48 8.42 4.91 9.17
C ASP A 48 8.33 6.07 8.19
N LYS A 49 9.13 6.05 7.13
CA LYS A 49 9.09 7.10 6.10
C LYS A 49 7.78 7.07 5.34
N ILE A 50 7.24 5.88 5.04
CA ILE A 50 5.95 5.76 4.37
C ILE A 50 4.84 6.34 5.24
N LYS A 51 4.84 6.02 6.53
CA LYS A 51 3.87 6.56 7.48
C LYS A 51 3.95 8.07 7.58
N ALA A 52 5.14 8.63 7.38
CA ALA A 52 5.36 10.08 7.39
C ALA A 52 4.97 10.74 6.05
N GLY A 53 4.56 9.97 5.05
CA GLY A 53 4.12 10.49 3.77
C GLY A 53 5.16 10.50 2.67
N GLN A 54 6.35 9.94 2.92
CA GLN A 54 7.40 9.89 1.89
C GLN A 54 7.12 8.80 0.88
N LYS A 55 7.60 9.00 -0.35
CA LYS A 55 7.40 8.09 -1.47
C LYS A 55 8.67 7.92 -2.27
N TYR A 56 8.78 6.75 -2.86
CA TYR A 56 9.83 6.47 -3.85
C TYR A 56 9.25 5.47 -4.85
N PRO A 57 8.70 5.95 -5.99
CA PRO A 57 8.03 5.06 -6.93
C PRO A 57 9.04 4.17 -7.67
N ARG A 58 8.87 2.85 -7.54
CA ARG A 58 9.67 1.88 -8.30
C ARG A 58 9.29 1.91 -9.78
N ASN A 59 8.01 2.10 -10.07
CA ASN A 59 7.47 2.06 -11.42
C ASN A 59 6.81 3.40 -11.76
N PRO A 60 7.58 4.47 -11.99
CA PRO A 60 7.01 5.81 -12.14
C PRO A 60 6.06 5.95 -13.32
N ILE A 61 6.28 5.19 -14.40
CA ILE A 61 5.38 5.23 -15.55
C ILE A 61 4.02 4.66 -15.20
N LEU A 62 3.98 3.57 -14.44
CA LEU A 62 2.70 3.00 -13.96
C LEU A 62 1.99 3.97 -13.03
N VAL A 63 2.74 4.67 -12.18
CA VAL A 63 2.16 5.69 -11.30
C VAL A 63 1.50 6.80 -12.12
N GLN A 64 2.19 7.32 -13.12
CA GLN A 64 1.65 8.37 -13.98
C GLN A 64 0.40 7.90 -14.72
N PHE A 65 0.43 6.68 -15.24
CA PHE A 65 -0.71 6.12 -15.96
C PHE A 65 -1.92 5.93 -15.05
N ALA A 66 -1.70 5.43 -13.84
CA ALA A 66 -2.76 5.26 -12.86
C ALA A 66 -3.38 6.61 -12.46
N GLN A 67 -2.56 7.64 -12.30
CA GLN A 67 -3.04 9.00 -12.03
C GLN A 67 -3.86 9.53 -13.20
N TYR A 68 -3.39 9.33 -14.43
CA TYR A 68 -4.11 9.74 -15.62
C TYR A 68 -5.49 9.08 -15.71
N LEU A 69 -5.58 7.79 -15.38
CA LEU A 69 -6.84 7.07 -15.41
C LEU A 69 -7.76 7.37 -14.22
N GLY A 70 -7.29 8.15 -13.25
CA GLY A 70 -8.07 8.51 -12.08
C GLY A 70 -8.19 7.42 -11.03
N ILE A 71 -7.38 6.36 -11.11
CA ILE A 71 -7.40 5.29 -10.10
C ILE A 71 -6.41 5.55 -8.96
N MET A 72 -5.57 6.57 -9.09
CA MET A 72 -4.69 7.06 -8.02
C MET A 72 -4.84 8.54 -7.84
N GLU A 73 -4.61 9.00 -6.61
CA GLU A 73 -4.58 10.43 -6.31
C GLU A 73 -3.38 11.11 -6.94
N HIS A 74 -3.59 12.29 -7.53
CA HIS A 74 -2.52 13.07 -8.14
C HIS A 74 -1.53 13.66 -7.15
N LYS A 75 -1.99 13.95 -5.94
CA LYS A 75 -1.16 14.65 -4.94
C LYS A 75 -0.36 13.72 -4.06
N GLY A 76 -0.33 12.45 -4.40
CA GLY A 76 0.49 11.51 -3.66
C GLY A 76 0.12 11.36 -2.20
N LEU A 77 -1.15 11.30 -1.90
CA LEU A 77 -1.60 11.18 -0.53
C LEU A 77 -1.35 9.80 0.05
N GLY A 78 -1.43 8.76 -0.78
CA GLY A 78 -1.01 7.41 -0.48
C GLY A 78 -1.38 6.87 0.88
N ILE A 79 -0.45 6.09 1.45
CA ILE A 79 -0.71 5.35 2.69
C ILE A 79 -0.98 6.29 3.86
N ARG A 80 -0.21 7.40 3.97
CA ARG A 80 -0.43 8.29 5.11
C ARG A 80 -1.83 8.90 5.11
N LYS A 81 -2.24 9.51 4.00
CA LYS A 81 -3.47 10.30 3.95
C LYS A 81 -4.70 9.42 3.72
N ILE A 82 -4.63 8.55 2.73
CA ILE A 82 -5.79 7.75 2.34
C ILE A 82 -6.00 6.59 3.33
N VAL A 83 -4.92 5.94 3.73
CA VAL A 83 -5.05 4.73 4.55
C VAL A 83 -5.02 5.06 6.03
N ILE A 84 -3.93 5.63 6.53
CA ILE A 84 -3.77 5.81 7.98
C ILE A 84 -4.77 6.81 8.52
N GLU A 85 -4.87 7.99 7.92
CA GLU A 85 -5.76 9.04 8.43
C GLU A 85 -7.22 8.65 8.27
N GLU A 86 -7.58 8.04 7.15
CA GLU A 86 -8.95 7.60 6.92
C GLU A 86 -9.39 6.54 7.93
N LEU A 87 -8.54 5.55 8.18
CA LEU A 87 -8.84 4.52 9.19
C LEU A 87 -8.96 5.13 10.57
N GLN A 88 -8.07 6.05 10.92
CA GLN A 88 -8.14 6.75 12.19
C GLN A 88 -9.44 7.52 12.35
N ASN A 89 -9.86 8.24 11.31
CA ASN A 89 -11.09 9.02 11.34
C ASN A 89 -12.33 8.16 11.51
N GLN A 90 -12.29 6.93 11.02
CA GLN A 90 -13.41 5.99 11.12
C GLN A 90 -13.34 5.07 12.33
N GLY A 91 -12.34 5.25 13.19
CA GLY A 91 -12.22 4.47 14.43
C GLY A 91 -11.63 3.09 14.26
N PHE A 92 -11.00 2.79 13.12
CA PHE A 92 -10.30 1.52 12.93
C PHE A 92 -8.88 1.58 13.48
N PRO A 93 -8.31 0.41 13.84
CA PRO A 93 -6.90 0.37 14.24
C PRO A 93 -5.96 0.80 13.12
N GLU A 94 -4.80 1.32 13.49
CA GLU A 94 -3.76 1.63 12.52
C GLU A 94 -3.32 0.34 11.82
N PRO A 95 -3.12 0.37 10.50
CA PRO A 95 -2.67 -0.82 9.78
C PRO A 95 -1.23 -1.16 10.14
N ASP A 96 -0.90 -2.44 10.11
CA ASP A 96 0.48 -2.89 10.24
C ASP A 96 1.14 -2.92 8.86
N LEU A 97 2.28 -2.28 8.75
CA LEU A 97 3.09 -2.27 7.53
C LEU A 97 4.35 -3.08 7.81
N ILE A 98 4.52 -4.20 7.11
CA ILE A 98 5.59 -5.14 7.39
C ILE A 98 6.43 -5.38 6.14
N GLU A 99 7.72 -5.06 6.22
CA GLU A 99 8.68 -5.43 5.20
C GLU A 99 9.36 -6.72 5.65
N GLU A 100 9.18 -7.79 4.86
CA GLU A 100 9.82 -9.08 5.12
C GLU A 100 10.62 -9.47 3.90
N ASP A 101 11.82 -10.00 4.14
CA ASP A 101 12.72 -10.49 3.09
C ASP A 101 12.51 -9.86 1.72
N GLU A 102 11.57 -10.38 0.95
CA GLU A 102 11.35 -9.96 -0.43
C GLU A 102 9.91 -9.53 -0.70
N THR A 103 9.15 -9.25 0.37
CA THR A 103 7.76 -8.84 0.25
C THR A 103 7.44 -7.67 1.16
N PHE A 104 6.36 -6.98 0.82
CA PHE A 104 5.80 -5.93 1.65
C PHE A 104 4.34 -6.28 1.93
N LYS A 105 3.96 -6.28 3.20
CA LYS A 105 2.62 -6.68 3.63
C LYS A 105 1.94 -5.55 4.38
N VAL A 106 0.67 -5.35 4.09
CA VAL A 106 -0.20 -4.44 4.85
C VAL A 106 -1.30 -5.28 5.50
N ILE A 107 -1.49 -5.11 6.79
CA ILE A 107 -2.52 -5.83 7.55
C ILE A 107 -3.55 -4.80 8.03
N LEU A 108 -4.79 -4.98 7.58
CA LEU A 108 -5.93 -4.17 8.03
C LEU A 108 -6.74 -4.98 9.04
N LYS A 109 -6.84 -4.48 10.25
CA LYS A 109 -7.65 -5.13 11.29
C LYS A 109 -9.02 -4.47 11.34
N TYR A 110 -10.06 -5.26 11.56
CA TYR A 110 -11.43 -4.72 11.62
C TYR A 110 -11.67 -3.99 12.94
N LYS A 111 -10.95 -4.34 13.97
CA LYS A 111 -11.08 -3.73 15.29
C LYS A 111 -9.75 -3.60 15.99
#